data_f1bb29432ba468d931a8c2e3b2f45b73
#
_entry.id   f1bb29432ba468d931a8c2e3b2f45b73
#
_cell.length_a   1.000
_cell.length_b   1.000
_cell.length_c   1.000
_cell.angle_alpha   90.00
_cell.angle_beta   90.00
_cell.angle_gamma   90.00
#
_symmetry.space_group_name_H-M   'P 1'
#
loop_
_entity.id
_entity.type
_entity.pdbx_description
1 polymer ?
#
loop_
_entity_poly.entity_id
_entity_poly.type
_entity_poly.pdbx_seq_one_letter_code
_entity_poly.pdbx_strand_id
1 'polypeptide(L)'
;LAQLNNYLLDPIEDCLAVAKDGSLCIEVKSPLDIEADVSLPRGNIFQKDLAMPFREDGSAPSWGVETQFKNIFLCGAGAIRGGGVSGIPGHNAAAAVLESLAR
;
A
#
# COMPACT_ATOMS: atom_id res chain seq x y z
N LEU A 1 -13.77 -3.06 20.87
CA LEU A 1 -14.77 -4.01 20.40
C LEU A 1 -16.19 -3.49 20.60
N ALA A 2 -16.60 -3.04 21.81
CA ALA A 2 -17.96 -2.57 22.07
C ALA A 2 -18.48 -1.52 21.08
N GLN A 3 -17.65 -0.60 20.61
CA GLN A 3 -18.04 0.38 19.59
C GLN A 3 -18.25 -0.25 18.22
N LEU A 4 -17.44 -1.26 17.85
CA LEU A 4 -17.59 -1.97 16.59
C LEU A 4 -18.89 -2.78 16.56
N ASN A 5 -19.23 -3.45 17.64
CA ASN A 5 -20.46 -4.23 17.74
C ASN A 5 -21.74 -3.41 17.55
N ASN A 6 -21.69 -2.07 17.76
CA ASN A 6 -22.82 -1.19 17.47
C ASN A 6 -23.12 -1.05 15.97
N TYR A 7 -22.18 -1.42 15.10
CA TYR A 7 -22.31 -1.32 13.65
C TYR A 7 -22.39 -2.67 12.94
N LEU A 8 -22.20 -3.77 13.68
CA LEU A 8 -22.24 -5.12 13.14
C LEU A 8 -23.60 -5.76 13.47
N LEU A 9 -24.08 -6.62 12.58
CA LEU A 9 -25.32 -7.39 12.81
C LEU A 9 -25.13 -8.45 13.90
N ASP A 10 -23.95 -9.05 13.94
CA ASP A 10 -23.56 -10.05 14.93
C ASP A 10 -22.35 -9.55 15.72
N PRO A 11 -22.22 -9.93 17.01
CA PRO A 11 -21.05 -9.58 17.79
C PRO A 11 -19.77 -10.09 17.15
N ILE A 12 -18.75 -9.23 17.04
CA ILE A 12 -17.48 -9.62 16.41
C ILE A 12 -16.79 -10.75 17.17
N GLU A 13 -17.00 -10.84 18.48
CA GLU A 13 -16.46 -11.88 19.35
C GLU A 13 -16.88 -13.28 18.91
N ASP A 14 -18.09 -13.44 18.39
CA ASP A 14 -18.62 -14.73 17.92
C ASP A 14 -17.92 -15.23 16.66
N CYS A 15 -17.26 -14.33 15.93
CA CYS A 15 -16.54 -14.63 14.70
C CYS A 15 -15.03 -14.84 14.93
N LEU A 16 -14.51 -14.58 16.13
CA LEU A 16 -13.09 -14.61 16.40
C LEU A 16 -12.66 -15.97 16.97
N ALA A 17 -11.50 -16.44 16.51
CA ALA A 17 -10.84 -17.58 17.12
C ALA A 17 -10.34 -17.20 18.53
N VAL A 18 -10.28 -18.20 19.40
CA VAL A 18 -9.78 -18.07 20.76
C VAL A 18 -8.42 -18.76 20.84
N ALA A 19 -7.42 -18.07 21.37
CA ALA A 19 -6.09 -18.62 21.62
C ALA A 19 -6.10 -19.63 22.76
N LYS A 20 -5.03 -20.39 22.93
CA LYS A 20 -4.94 -21.42 23.99
C LYS A 20 -5.04 -20.87 25.42
N ASP A 21 -4.70 -19.61 25.60
CA ASP A 21 -4.78 -18.89 26.87
C ASP A 21 -6.16 -18.25 27.13
N GLY A 22 -7.12 -18.43 26.22
CA GLY A 22 -8.47 -17.86 26.30
C GLY A 22 -8.60 -16.44 25.75
N SER A 23 -7.53 -15.82 25.24
CA SER A 23 -7.62 -14.50 24.61
C SER A 23 -8.22 -14.58 23.21
N LEU A 24 -8.90 -13.52 22.76
CA LEU A 24 -9.41 -13.42 21.41
C LEU A 24 -8.24 -13.17 20.42
N CYS A 25 -8.26 -13.88 19.29
CA CYS A 25 -7.27 -13.68 18.20
C CYS A 25 -7.64 -12.43 17.39
N ILE A 26 -7.42 -11.25 17.99
CA ILE A 26 -7.63 -9.96 17.32
C ILE A 26 -6.47 -9.02 17.63
N GLU A 27 -6.00 -8.33 16.62
CA GLU A 27 -5.07 -7.22 16.74
C GLU A 27 -5.72 -5.98 16.15
N VAL A 28 -5.66 -4.87 16.88
CA VAL A 28 -6.19 -3.57 16.44
C VAL A 28 -5.03 -2.59 16.40
N LYS A 29 -4.76 -2.04 15.21
CA LYS A 29 -3.73 -1.03 15.01
C LYS A 29 -4.36 0.29 14.58
N SER A 30 -4.01 1.35 15.28
CA SER A 30 -4.31 2.71 14.85
C SER A 30 -3.33 3.15 13.75
N PRO A 31 -3.62 4.24 13.02
CA PRO A 31 -2.65 4.81 12.09
C PRO A 31 -1.29 5.15 12.72
N LEU A 32 -1.28 5.54 13.99
CA LEU A 32 -0.05 5.81 14.74
C LEU A 32 0.76 4.54 14.99
N ASP A 33 0.08 3.43 15.30
CA ASP A 33 0.73 2.14 15.47
C ASP A 33 1.33 1.66 14.14
N ILE A 34 0.62 1.83 13.02
CA ILE A 34 1.12 1.49 11.68
C ILE A 34 2.35 2.34 11.32
N GLU A 35 2.33 3.64 11.62
CA GLU A 35 3.49 4.51 11.41
C GLU A 35 4.70 4.05 12.24
N ALA A 36 4.48 3.69 13.50
CA ALA A 36 5.53 3.22 14.39
C ALA A 36 6.11 1.86 13.96
N ASP A 37 5.25 0.93 13.55
CA ASP A 37 5.65 -0.44 13.22
C ASP A 37 6.36 -0.57 11.88
N VAL A 38 5.86 0.14 10.85
CA VAL A 38 6.34 -0.02 9.47
C VAL A 38 6.80 1.28 8.81
N SER A 39 6.96 2.33 9.59
CA SER A 39 7.42 3.65 9.14
C SER A 39 6.57 4.24 8.00
N LEU A 40 5.29 3.93 8.00
CA LEU A 40 4.35 4.41 6.99
C LEU A 40 3.78 5.77 7.42
N PRO A 41 4.13 6.88 6.78
CA PRO A 41 3.75 8.20 7.24
C PRO A 41 2.25 8.34 7.49
N ARG A 42 1.87 8.71 8.71
CA ARG A 42 0.47 8.84 9.17
C ARG A 42 -0.35 7.56 9.03
N GLY A 43 0.29 6.40 8.92
CA GLY A 43 -0.38 5.13 8.68
C GLY A 43 -1.13 5.05 7.34
N ASN A 44 -0.77 5.89 6.37
CA ASN A 44 -1.43 5.92 5.07
C ASN A 44 -1.04 4.71 4.21
N ILE A 45 -1.89 3.69 4.21
CA ILE A 45 -1.66 2.44 3.46
C ILE A 45 -1.58 2.65 1.95
N PHE A 46 -2.10 3.74 1.41
CA PHE A 46 -1.99 4.07 -0.01
C PHE A 46 -0.72 4.84 -0.35
N GLN A 47 0.02 5.35 0.65
CA GLN A 47 1.25 6.12 0.57
C GLN A 47 1.11 7.45 -0.17
N LYS A 48 0.29 7.54 -1.19
CA LYS A 48 -0.09 8.75 -1.92
C LYS A 48 -1.46 8.58 -2.57
N ASP A 49 -1.97 9.65 -3.17
CA ASP A 49 -3.19 9.60 -3.94
C ASP A 49 -3.02 8.67 -5.14
N LEU A 50 -4.04 7.87 -5.41
CA LEU A 50 -4.09 7.04 -6.61
C LEU A 50 -4.24 7.95 -7.83
N ALA A 51 -3.31 7.84 -8.78
CA ALA A 51 -3.35 8.60 -10.02
C ALA A 51 -3.60 7.66 -11.21
N MET A 52 -4.46 8.10 -12.10
CA MET A 52 -4.66 7.39 -13.36
C MET A 52 -3.39 7.53 -14.23
N PRO A 53 -2.98 6.45 -14.92
CA PRO A 53 -1.77 6.46 -15.73
C PRO A 53 -1.90 7.25 -17.04
N PHE A 54 -3.07 7.80 -17.31
CA PHE A 54 -3.31 8.61 -18.51
C PHE A 54 -2.82 10.03 -18.29
N ARG A 55 -1.95 10.48 -19.19
CA ARG A 55 -1.53 11.87 -19.26
C ARG A 55 -2.30 12.58 -20.36
N GLU A 56 -2.99 13.63 -20.00
CA GLU A 56 -3.74 14.48 -20.94
C GLU A 56 -2.82 15.38 -21.79
N ASP A 57 -1.56 15.54 -21.35
CA ASP A 57 -0.58 16.43 -21.96
C ASP A 57 0.16 15.83 -23.17
N GLY A 58 -0.17 14.62 -23.57
CA GLY A 58 0.49 13.95 -24.72
C GLY A 58 1.96 13.57 -24.48
N SER A 59 2.47 13.71 -23.27
CA SER A 59 3.84 13.31 -22.94
C SER A 59 4.04 11.81 -23.13
N ALA A 60 5.29 11.40 -23.41
CA ALA A 60 5.62 9.99 -23.58
C ALA A 60 5.16 9.15 -22.37
N PRO A 61 4.60 7.97 -22.60
CA PRO A 61 4.20 7.09 -21.51
C PRO A 61 5.41 6.80 -20.64
N SER A 62 5.23 6.99 -19.32
CA SER A 62 6.20 6.59 -18.31
C SER A 62 5.72 5.33 -17.63
N TRP A 63 6.64 4.60 -17.01
CA TRP A 63 6.31 3.42 -16.23
C TRP A 63 5.58 3.74 -14.92
N GLY A 64 5.58 5.03 -14.52
CA GLY A 64 4.95 5.49 -13.29
C GLY A 64 5.72 5.14 -12.02
N VAL A 65 6.99 4.88 -12.18
CA VAL A 65 7.95 4.49 -11.14
C VAL A 65 9.12 5.45 -11.03
N GLU A 66 9.24 6.34 -12.00
CA GLU A 66 10.30 7.33 -12.10
C GLU A 66 10.16 8.36 -10.98
N THR A 67 11.30 8.84 -10.51
CA THR A 67 11.39 9.95 -9.56
C THR A 67 12.07 11.16 -10.22
N GLN A 68 12.18 12.26 -9.47
CA GLN A 68 12.98 13.41 -9.90
C GLN A 68 14.49 13.10 -10.03
N PHE A 69 14.95 11.98 -9.49
CA PHE A 69 16.34 11.54 -9.54
C PHE A 69 16.51 10.48 -10.63
N LYS A 70 17.51 10.65 -11.50
CA LYS A 70 17.73 9.78 -12.67
C LYS A 70 17.92 8.29 -12.34
N ASN A 71 18.49 7.99 -11.17
CA ASN A 71 18.88 6.62 -10.78
C ASN A 71 18.03 6.05 -9.65
N ILE A 72 16.89 6.67 -9.34
CA ILE A 72 15.99 6.21 -8.26
C ILE A 72 14.62 5.93 -8.85
N PHE A 73 14.16 4.69 -8.69
CA PHE A 73 12.86 4.21 -9.14
C PHE A 73 12.05 3.66 -7.97
N LEU A 74 10.74 3.86 -8.00
CA LEU A 74 9.81 3.33 -7.00
C LEU A 74 9.32 1.96 -7.45
N CYS A 75 9.51 0.92 -6.63
CA CYS A 75 9.05 -0.43 -6.96
C CYS A 75 7.90 -0.96 -6.09
N GLY A 76 7.35 -0.13 -5.23
CA GLY A 76 6.33 -0.52 -4.26
C GLY A 76 5.03 0.29 -4.38
N ALA A 77 4.24 0.28 -3.31
CA ALA A 77 2.94 0.93 -3.23
C ALA A 77 2.97 2.45 -3.43
N GLY A 78 4.13 3.09 -3.29
CA GLY A 78 4.32 4.52 -3.59
C GLY A 78 4.43 4.86 -5.09
N ALA A 79 4.49 3.90 -5.99
CA ALA A 79 4.45 4.13 -7.44
C ALA A 79 3.05 4.57 -7.90
N ILE A 80 2.93 5.11 -9.11
CA ILE A 80 1.65 5.63 -9.65
C ILE A 80 0.54 4.58 -9.65
N ARG A 81 0.87 3.31 -9.94
CA ARG A 81 -0.09 2.20 -9.93
C ARG A 81 -0.55 1.77 -8.54
N GLY A 82 0.10 2.32 -7.49
CA GLY A 82 -0.26 2.02 -6.12
C GLY A 82 0.06 0.60 -5.67
N GLY A 83 -0.51 0.23 -4.52
CA GLY A 83 -0.31 -1.07 -3.89
C GLY A 83 -1.25 -2.16 -4.40
N GLY A 84 -1.73 -3.01 -3.48
CA GLY A 84 -2.68 -4.09 -3.76
C GLY A 84 -2.03 -5.43 -4.07
N VAL A 85 -0.75 -5.59 -3.75
CA VAL A 85 -0.01 -6.87 -3.92
C VAL A 85 -0.07 -7.42 -5.36
N SER A 86 -0.18 -6.51 -6.33
CA SER A 86 -0.32 -6.88 -7.75
C SER A 86 1.01 -7.25 -8.43
N GLY A 87 2.14 -6.82 -7.86
CA GLY A 87 3.46 -6.92 -8.48
C GLY A 87 3.70 -5.91 -9.62
N ILE A 88 2.69 -5.15 -10.06
CA ILE A 88 2.80 -4.20 -11.18
C ILE A 88 3.89 -3.15 -10.94
N PRO A 89 3.99 -2.48 -9.78
CA PRO A 89 5.05 -1.50 -9.56
C PRO A 89 6.46 -2.08 -9.68
N GLY A 90 6.66 -3.30 -9.17
CA GLY A 90 7.94 -4.01 -9.27
C GLY A 90 8.30 -4.35 -10.73
N HIS A 91 7.34 -4.86 -11.50
CA HIS A 91 7.51 -5.12 -12.93
C HIS A 91 7.87 -3.85 -13.70
N ASN A 92 7.12 -2.78 -13.48
CA ASN A 92 7.36 -1.49 -14.13
C ASN A 92 8.72 -0.90 -13.77
N ALA A 93 9.14 -1.02 -12.50
CA ALA A 93 10.45 -0.56 -12.07
C ALA A 93 11.58 -1.32 -12.76
N ALA A 94 11.45 -2.65 -12.88
CA ALA A 94 12.43 -3.46 -13.60
C ALA A 94 12.53 -3.05 -15.07
N ALA A 95 11.41 -2.83 -15.74
CA ALA A 95 11.40 -2.36 -17.14
C ALA A 95 12.07 -0.99 -17.29
N ALA A 96 11.71 -0.02 -16.41
CA ALA A 96 12.30 1.32 -16.42
C ALA A 96 13.82 1.30 -16.20
N VAL A 97 14.31 0.45 -15.29
CA VAL A 97 15.74 0.27 -15.03
C VAL A 97 16.45 -0.31 -16.28
N LEU A 98 15.90 -1.36 -16.87
CA LEU A 98 16.46 -1.96 -18.08
C LEU A 98 16.54 -0.97 -19.25
N GLU A 99 15.50 -0.19 -19.47
CA GLU A 99 15.51 0.87 -20.47
C GLU A 99 16.56 1.96 -20.17
N SER A 100 16.75 2.31 -18.89
CA SER A 100 17.75 3.31 -18.50
C SER A 100 19.18 2.84 -18.71
N LEU A 101 19.43 1.53 -18.59
CA LEU A 101 20.75 0.92 -18.83
C LEU A 101 21.08 0.70 -20.31
N ALA A 102 20.05 0.65 -21.15
CA ALA A 102 20.20 0.46 -22.59
C ALA A 102 20.50 1.77 -23.37
N ARG A 103 20.43 2.91 -22.70
CA ARG A 103 20.73 4.25 -23.26
C ARG A 103 22.18 4.66 -22.98
#